data_6ae99fc494606c4624b758aa5fc4c7a3
#
_entry.id   6ae99fc494606c4624b758aa5fc4c7a3
#
_cell.length_a   1.000
_cell.length_b   1.000
_cell.length_c   1.000
_cell.angle_alpha   90.00
_cell.angle_beta   90.00
_cell.angle_gamma   90.00
#
_symmetry.space_group_name_H-M   'P 1'
#
loop_
_entity.id
_entity.type
_entity.pdbx_description
1 polymer ?
#
loop_
_entity_poly.entity_id
_entity_poly.type
_entity_poly.pdbx_seq_one_letter_code
_entity_poly.pdbx_strand_id
1 'polypeptide(L)'
;MKIVVAATAPFGADVLERLAARHDVTALLTRPDRPAGRGRRVASPPAKLTAERLGIPVLQPERPTAGLELPAETVVVVAYGLLIPEDLLERGLWLNVHPSLLPRWRGAAPVERSLLAGDTETGVTIHRTVKELDAGPVAAQRWFLLSPEDDAGAVYERAAELAVELLDEVLPEPTFRPQEGEPTYAAKIEPVDRELDLAKPEESLHRIRALSPHIGARGELRGRPVTIW
;
A
#
# COMPACT_ATOMS: atom_id res chain seq x y z
N MET A 1 -4.11 10.17 19.19
CA MET A 1 -2.99 11.02 18.79
C MET A 1 -3.40 11.80 17.55
N LYS A 2 -2.89 13.03 17.31
CA LYS A 2 -3.15 13.79 16.08
C LYS A 2 -2.21 13.36 14.97
N ILE A 3 -2.76 12.96 13.82
CA ILE A 3 -1.99 12.50 12.66
C ILE A 3 -2.58 13.04 11.36
N VAL A 4 -1.75 13.11 10.34
CA VAL A 4 -2.16 13.22 8.93
C VAL A 4 -1.99 11.85 8.29
N VAL A 5 -2.91 11.45 7.44
CA VAL A 5 -2.76 10.23 6.62
C VAL A 5 -2.48 10.64 5.18
N ALA A 6 -1.39 10.13 4.58
CA ALA A 6 -1.06 10.31 3.17
C ALA A 6 -1.40 9.03 2.41
N ALA A 7 -2.54 9.00 1.69
CA ALA A 7 -3.05 7.79 1.07
C ALA A 7 -3.80 8.07 -0.24
N THR A 8 -3.84 7.11 -1.15
CA THR A 8 -4.53 7.24 -2.45
C THR A 8 -5.32 5.98 -2.80
N ALA A 9 -4.68 4.80 -2.75
CA ALA A 9 -5.20 3.51 -3.22
C ALA A 9 -6.21 2.87 -2.23
N PRO A 10 -6.93 1.80 -2.62
CA PRO A 10 -7.89 1.10 -1.74
C PRO A 10 -7.28 0.65 -0.41
N PHE A 11 -6.09 0.09 -0.40
CA PHE A 11 -5.38 -0.27 0.83
C PHE A 11 -5.19 0.92 1.78
N GLY A 12 -4.82 2.10 1.23
CA GLY A 12 -4.71 3.32 2.02
C GLY A 12 -6.06 3.84 2.52
N ALA A 13 -7.14 3.61 1.78
CA ALA A 13 -8.50 3.96 2.19
C ALA A 13 -8.99 3.12 3.38
N ASP A 14 -8.70 1.81 3.36
CA ASP A 14 -9.02 0.90 4.47
C ASP A 14 -8.23 1.24 5.74
N VAL A 15 -6.92 1.44 5.63
CA VAL A 15 -6.09 1.86 6.77
C VAL A 15 -6.54 3.22 7.32
N LEU A 16 -6.89 4.20 6.45
CA LEU A 16 -7.44 5.50 6.87
C LEU A 16 -8.71 5.34 7.71
N GLU A 17 -9.66 4.52 7.26
CA GLU A 17 -10.91 4.28 7.97
C GLU A 17 -10.69 3.69 9.37
N ARG A 18 -9.83 2.68 9.45
CA ARG A 18 -9.46 2.03 10.71
C ARG A 18 -8.72 2.97 11.67
N LEU A 19 -7.79 3.80 11.14
CA LEU A 19 -7.08 4.80 11.94
C LEU A 19 -8.02 5.90 12.46
N ALA A 20 -8.97 6.36 11.67
CA ALA A 20 -9.94 7.38 12.09
C ALA A 20 -10.84 6.93 13.24
N ALA A 21 -11.02 5.62 13.43
CA ALA A 21 -11.74 5.07 14.58
C ALA A 21 -10.93 5.08 15.89
N ARG A 22 -9.61 5.29 15.83
CA ARG A 22 -8.67 5.16 16.96
C ARG A 22 -7.87 6.44 17.24
N HIS A 23 -7.65 7.26 16.21
CA HIS A 23 -6.82 8.46 16.27
C HIS A 23 -7.57 9.69 15.75
N ASP A 24 -7.08 10.87 16.11
CA ASP A 24 -7.54 12.15 15.56
C ASP A 24 -6.84 12.37 14.20
N VAL A 25 -7.46 11.88 13.13
CA VAL A 25 -6.97 12.09 11.76
C VAL A 25 -7.37 13.50 11.32
N THR A 26 -6.43 14.43 11.38
CA THR A 26 -6.65 15.85 11.15
C THR A 26 -6.77 16.24 9.68
N ALA A 27 -6.19 15.46 8.77
CA ALA A 27 -6.31 15.61 7.31
C ALA A 27 -5.92 14.32 6.57
N LEU A 28 -6.49 14.14 5.37
CA LEU A 28 -5.98 13.25 4.34
C LEU A 28 -5.15 14.06 3.33
N LEU A 29 -3.92 13.63 3.07
CA LEU A 29 -3.11 14.06 1.94
C LEU A 29 -3.24 13.02 0.83
N THR A 30 -3.76 13.40 -0.35
CA THR A 30 -3.98 12.46 -1.45
C THR A 30 -3.71 13.09 -2.81
N ARG A 31 -3.66 12.25 -3.84
CA ARG A 31 -3.47 12.72 -5.23
C ARG A 31 -4.72 13.46 -5.71
N PRO A 32 -4.56 14.44 -6.65
CA PRO A 32 -5.69 15.06 -7.31
C PRO A 32 -6.60 14.05 -8.04
N ASP A 33 -7.86 14.40 -8.19
CA ASP A 33 -8.81 13.69 -9.03
C ASP A 33 -8.29 13.65 -10.47
N ARG A 34 -8.36 12.50 -11.13
CA ARG A 34 -7.81 12.32 -12.48
C ARG A 34 -8.76 11.53 -13.37
N PRO A 35 -8.73 11.77 -14.69
CA PRO A 35 -9.46 10.94 -15.64
C PRO A 35 -9.03 9.48 -15.54
N ALA A 36 -9.97 8.57 -15.30
CA ALA A 36 -9.73 7.13 -15.14
C ALA A 36 -10.71 6.30 -16.00
N GLY A 37 -10.32 5.06 -16.30
CA GLY A 37 -11.13 4.09 -17.02
C GLY A 37 -11.40 4.41 -18.50
N ARG A 38 -12.20 3.52 -19.13
CA ARG A 38 -12.69 3.72 -20.50
C ARG A 38 -13.70 4.88 -20.51
N GLY A 39 -13.41 5.96 -21.24
CA GLY A 39 -14.25 7.17 -21.28
C GLY A 39 -13.73 8.35 -20.47
N ARG A 40 -12.56 8.20 -19.80
CA ARG A 40 -11.82 9.27 -19.13
C ARG A 40 -12.67 10.17 -18.21
N ARG A 41 -13.64 9.60 -17.51
CA ARG A 41 -14.37 10.33 -16.47
C ARG A 41 -13.44 10.63 -15.31
N VAL A 42 -13.55 11.82 -14.74
CA VAL A 42 -12.80 12.18 -13.54
C VAL A 42 -13.25 11.26 -12.41
N ALA A 43 -12.26 10.58 -11.81
CA ALA A 43 -12.46 9.70 -10.66
C ALA A 43 -11.66 10.20 -9.48
N SER A 44 -12.30 10.22 -8.32
CA SER A 44 -11.65 10.54 -7.06
C SER A 44 -10.86 9.34 -6.53
N PRO A 45 -9.71 9.56 -5.89
CA PRO A 45 -8.99 8.51 -5.18
C PRO A 45 -9.88 7.80 -4.14
N PRO A 46 -9.79 6.47 -3.98
CA PRO A 46 -10.52 5.74 -2.94
C PRO A 46 -10.38 6.34 -1.54
N ALA A 47 -9.16 6.71 -1.15
CA ALA A 47 -8.91 7.35 0.15
C ALA A 47 -9.65 8.69 0.31
N LYS A 48 -9.81 9.48 -0.78
CA LYS A 48 -10.60 10.72 -0.74
C LYS A 48 -12.07 10.45 -0.43
N LEU A 49 -12.67 9.47 -1.10
CA LEU A 49 -14.07 9.10 -0.87
C LEU A 49 -14.30 8.67 0.58
N THR A 50 -13.36 7.92 1.16
CA THR A 50 -13.39 7.55 2.58
C THR A 50 -13.27 8.77 3.49
N ALA A 51 -12.33 9.68 3.23
CA ALA A 51 -12.14 10.89 4.03
C ALA A 51 -13.37 11.80 4.00
N GLU A 52 -13.97 12.02 2.83
CA GLU A 52 -15.20 12.81 2.67
C GLU A 52 -16.36 12.20 3.47
N ARG A 53 -16.54 10.87 3.43
CA ARG A 53 -17.53 10.15 4.22
C ARG A 53 -17.33 10.31 5.74
N LEU A 54 -16.09 10.37 6.18
CA LEU A 54 -15.70 10.53 7.59
C LEU A 54 -15.62 11.99 8.04
N GLY A 55 -15.83 12.96 7.13
CA GLY A 55 -15.70 14.39 7.44
C GLY A 55 -14.26 14.85 7.67
N ILE A 56 -13.27 14.11 7.18
CA ILE A 56 -11.85 14.43 7.31
C ILE A 56 -11.44 15.41 6.20
N PRO A 57 -10.79 16.55 6.52
CA PRO A 57 -10.29 17.50 5.53
C PRO A 57 -9.34 16.85 4.52
N VAL A 58 -9.48 17.21 3.24
CA VAL A 58 -8.70 16.62 2.14
C VAL A 58 -7.75 17.64 1.54
N LEU A 59 -6.47 17.30 1.46
CA LEU A 59 -5.39 18.07 0.82
C LEU A 59 -4.97 17.36 -0.46
N GLN A 60 -5.10 18.01 -1.62
CA GLN A 60 -4.81 17.45 -2.94
C GLN A 60 -3.81 18.29 -3.74
N PRO A 61 -2.57 18.47 -3.26
CA PRO A 61 -1.55 19.15 -4.05
C PRO A 61 -1.18 18.33 -5.29
N GLU A 62 -0.93 18.98 -6.43
CA GLU A 62 -0.40 18.29 -7.63
C GLU A 62 0.94 17.62 -7.34
N ARG A 63 1.77 18.26 -6.53
CA ARG A 63 3.01 17.73 -5.96
C ARG A 63 3.19 18.28 -4.56
N PRO A 64 3.49 17.45 -3.56
CA PRO A 64 3.88 17.96 -2.26
C PRO A 64 5.21 18.73 -2.37
N THR A 65 5.31 19.84 -1.65
CA THR A 65 6.51 20.71 -1.60
C THR A 65 6.85 21.01 -0.15
N ALA A 66 8.05 21.50 0.12
CA ALA A 66 8.47 21.92 1.45
C ALA A 66 7.53 22.96 2.10
N GLY A 67 6.86 23.77 1.28
CA GLY A 67 5.90 24.79 1.74
C GLY A 67 4.51 24.23 2.08
N LEU A 68 4.29 22.92 1.97
CA LEU A 68 3.00 22.31 2.32
C LEU A 68 2.79 22.36 3.83
N GLU A 69 1.75 23.08 4.25
CA GLU A 69 1.34 23.12 5.66
C GLU A 69 0.46 21.91 5.99
N LEU A 70 0.86 21.17 7.01
CA LEU A 70 0.12 20.01 7.52
C LEU A 70 -0.38 20.28 8.95
N PRO A 71 -1.61 19.86 9.30
CA PRO A 71 -2.19 20.13 10.61
C PRO A 71 -1.64 19.26 11.74
N ALA A 72 -0.71 18.34 11.46
CA ALA A 72 0.02 17.55 12.46
C ALA A 72 1.43 17.24 11.96
N GLU A 73 2.38 17.05 12.89
CA GLU A 73 3.78 16.72 12.60
C GLU A 73 3.99 15.24 12.26
N THR A 74 3.06 14.37 12.63
CA THR A 74 3.13 12.92 12.33
C THR A 74 2.26 12.61 11.12
N VAL A 75 2.87 12.02 10.11
CA VAL A 75 2.21 11.59 8.87
C VAL A 75 2.36 10.10 8.68
N VAL A 76 1.23 9.42 8.53
CA VAL A 76 1.17 7.99 8.17
C VAL A 76 0.97 7.87 6.66
N VAL A 77 1.95 7.31 5.98
CA VAL A 77 1.95 7.11 4.52
C VAL A 77 1.47 5.69 4.19
N VAL A 78 0.45 5.55 3.35
CA VAL A 78 -0.09 4.25 2.95
C VAL A 78 -0.48 4.28 1.47
N ALA A 79 0.28 3.65 0.60
CA ALA A 79 0.00 3.60 -0.83
C ALA A 79 -0.35 4.99 -1.43
N TYR A 80 0.43 6.02 -1.07
CA TYR A 80 0.20 7.41 -1.46
C TYR A 80 0.50 7.67 -2.95
N GLY A 81 1.60 7.12 -3.45
CA GLY A 81 1.94 7.10 -4.87
C GLY A 81 2.45 8.42 -5.45
N LEU A 82 2.81 9.40 -4.62
CA LEU A 82 3.60 10.58 -5.01
C LEU A 82 4.93 10.58 -4.26
N LEU A 83 5.96 11.14 -4.91
CA LEU A 83 7.24 11.38 -4.26
C LEU A 83 7.08 12.51 -3.23
N ILE A 84 7.57 12.26 -2.02
CA ILE A 84 7.64 13.26 -0.95
C ILE A 84 9.05 13.82 -0.96
N PRO A 85 9.23 15.14 -1.13
CA PRO A 85 10.56 15.74 -1.18
C PRO A 85 11.24 15.69 0.19
N GLU A 86 12.56 15.60 0.18
CA GLU A 86 13.39 15.39 1.37
C GLU A 86 13.23 16.52 2.41
N ASP A 87 13.18 17.75 1.95
CA ASP A 87 12.93 18.94 2.77
C ASP A 87 11.55 18.95 3.46
N LEU A 88 10.56 18.26 2.90
CA LEU A 88 9.27 18.04 3.56
C LEU A 88 9.35 16.90 4.57
N LEU A 89 10.10 15.82 4.27
CA LEU A 89 10.33 14.70 5.21
C LEU A 89 11.04 15.13 6.49
N GLU A 90 11.92 16.16 6.40
CA GLU A 90 12.64 16.71 7.55
C GLU A 90 11.75 17.51 8.53
N ARG A 91 10.53 17.90 8.10
CA ARG A 91 9.61 18.73 8.89
C ARG A 91 8.71 17.95 9.85
N GLY A 92 8.90 16.64 9.99
CA GLY A 92 8.07 15.85 10.87
C GLY A 92 8.42 14.36 10.89
N LEU A 93 7.56 13.59 11.53
CA LEU A 93 7.67 12.15 11.56
C LEU A 93 6.82 11.54 10.44
N TRP A 94 7.47 10.96 9.44
CA TRP A 94 6.82 10.27 8.33
C TRP A 94 7.00 8.77 8.47
N LEU A 95 5.92 8.05 8.75
CA LEU A 95 5.89 6.59 8.89
C LEU A 95 5.18 5.99 7.68
N ASN A 96 5.84 5.07 6.98
CA ASN A 96 5.23 4.35 5.88
C ASN A 96 4.76 2.96 6.32
N VAL A 97 3.54 2.61 5.94
CA VAL A 97 2.96 1.28 6.07
C VAL A 97 3.27 0.50 4.81
N HIS A 98 4.13 -0.49 4.90
CA HIS A 98 4.52 -1.32 3.78
C HIS A 98 4.06 -2.77 3.98
N PRO A 99 3.20 -3.33 3.10
CA PRO A 99 2.63 -4.66 3.28
C PRO A 99 3.59 -5.76 2.80
N SER A 100 4.78 -5.80 3.39
CA SER A 100 5.76 -6.89 3.29
C SER A 100 6.70 -6.89 4.50
N LEU A 101 7.55 -7.91 4.60
CA LEU A 101 8.64 -8.01 5.57
C LEU A 101 9.92 -7.39 4.98
N LEU A 102 10.07 -6.06 5.12
CA LEU A 102 11.27 -5.37 4.62
C LEU A 102 12.56 -5.94 5.24
N PRO A 103 13.64 -6.06 4.46
CA PRO A 103 13.89 -5.49 3.14
C PRO A 103 13.34 -6.29 1.95
N ARG A 104 12.59 -7.39 2.19
CA ARG A 104 11.96 -8.14 1.11
C ARG A 104 10.80 -7.34 0.51
N TRP A 105 10.75 -7.28 -0.82
CA TRP A 105 9.67 -6.66 -1.59
C TRP A 105 9.54 -5.13 -1.41
N ARG A 106 10.66 -4.38 -1.39
CA ARG A 106 10.61 -2.91 -1.54
C ARG A 106 9.94 -2.54 -2.86
N GLY A 107 9.03 -1.57 -2.87
CA GLY A 107 8.44 -1.04 -4.11
C GLY A 107 6.92 -1.10 -4.18
N ALA A 108 6.39 -1.16 -5.42
CA ALA A 108 5.03 -0.75 -5.71
C ALA A 108 3.95 -1.84 -5.54
N ALA A 109 4.32 -3.14 -5.59
CA ALA A 109 3.38 -4.25 -5.59
C ALA A 109 3.83 -5.41 -4.68
N PRO A 110 4.12 -5.16 -3.39
CA PRO A 110 4.70 -6.15 -2.50
C PRO A 110 3.82 -7.38 -2.30
N VAL A 111 2.51 -7.20 -2.13
CA VAL A 111 1.56 -8.30 -1.93
C VAL A 111 1.46 -9.17 -3.18
N GLU A 112 1.27 -8.55 -4.34
CA GLU A 112 1.18 -9.28 -5.61
C GLU A 112 2.47 -10.05 -5.90
N ARG A 113 3.65 -9.43 -5.66
CA ARG A 113 4.94 -10.08 -5.92
C ARG A 113 5.23 -11.23 -4.95
N SER A 114 4.82 -11.14 -3.68
CA SER A 114 4.96 -12.24 -2.74
C SER A 114 4.10 -13.44 -3.14
N LEU A 115 2.84 -13.21 -3.55
CA LEU A 115 1.95 -14.27 -4.03
C LEU A 115 2.42 -14.88 -5.37
N LEU A 116 2.91 -14.05 -6.30
CA LEU A 116 3.49 -14.53 -7.56
C LEU A 116 4.73 -15.41 -7.33
N ALA A 117 5.53 -15.08 -6.32
CA ALA A 117 6.71 -15.86 -5.96
C ALA A 117 6.39 -17.15 -5.19
N GLY A 118 5.13 -17.35 -4.77
CA GLY A 118 4.73 -18.49 -3.96
C GLY A 118 5.24 -18.43 -2.52
N ASP A 119 5.43 -17.22 -1.99
CA ASP A 119 5.82 -17.06 -0.58
C ASP A 119 4.77 -17.70 0.31
N THR A 120 5.21 -18.33 1.41
CA THR A 120 4.34 -18.98 2.40
C THR A 120 4.01 -18.08 3.57
N GLU A 121 4.70 -16.95 3.68
CA GLU A 121 4.48 -15.92 4.68
C GLU A 121 4.71 -14.53 4.08
N THR A 122 4.08 -13.54 4.67
CA THR A 122 4.29 -12.13 4.41
C THR A 122 4.06 -11.35 5.71
N GLY A 123 3.90 -10.05 5.65
CA GLY A 123 3.63 -9.26 6.84
C GLY A 123 3.47 -7.78 6.54
N VAL A 124 3.61 -6.99 7.59
CA VAL A 124 3.58 -5.53 7.52
C VAL A 124 4.80 -4.97 8.21
N THR A 125 5.40 -3.97 7.59
CA THR A 125 6.49 -3.18 8.16
C THR A 125 6.05 -1.72 8.28
N ILE A 126 6.16 -1.16 9.48
CA ILE A 126 6.11 0.29 9.70
C ILE A 126 7.56 0.79 9.71
N HIS A 127 7.89 1.68 8.80
CA HIS A 127 9.24 2.22 8.70
C HIS A 127 9.23 3.74 8.51
N ARG A 128 10.33 4.40 8.86
CA ARG A 128 10.48 5.83 8.58
C ARG A 128 10.61 6.04 7.07
N THR A 129 9.85 6.97 6.54
CA THR A 129 9.99 7.35 5.13
C THR A 129 11.29 8.13 4.94
N VAL A 130 12.10 7.71 3.98
CA VAL A 130 13.35 8.36 3.55
C VAL A 130 13.33 8.54 2.02
N LYS A 131 14.35 9.18 1.47
CA LYS A 131 14.46 9.44 0.03
C LYS A 131 14.53 8.16 -0.80
N GLU A 132 15.29 7.18 -0.32
CA GLU A 132 15.40 5.86 -0.97
C GLU A 132 14.13 5.06 -0.74
N LEU A 133 13.61 4.47 -1.83
CA LEU A 133 12.35 3.74 -1.83
C LEU A 133 12.36 2.61 -0.81
N ASP A 134 11.45 2.68 0.15
CA ASP A 134 11.21 1.71 1.22
C ASP A 134 12.47 1.23 1.98
N ALA A 135 13.53 2.07 2.00
CA ALA A 135 14.81 1.74 2.62
C ALA A 135 14.99 2.28 4.04
N GLY A 136 14.02 3.04 4.55
CA GLY A 136 14.11 3.65 5.88
C GLY A 136 14.15 2.64 7.04
N PRO A 137 14.62 3.07 8.21
CA PRO A 137 14.71 2.20 9.37
C PRO A 137 13.32 1.78 9.87
N VAL A 138 13.24 0.54 10.36
CA VAL A 138 12.01 -0.14 10.79
C VAL A 138 11.63 0.31 12.19
N ALA A 139 10.39 0.74 12.37
CA ALA A 139 9.81 1.00 13.70
C ALA A 139 9.12 -0.25 14.28
N ALA A 140 8.33 -0.96 13.46
CA ALA A 140 7.71 -2.23 13.83
C ALA A 140 7.58 -3.12 12.61
N GLN A 141 7.55 -4.44 12.84
CA GLN A 141 7.35 -5.43 11.80
C GLN A 141 6.69 -6.67 12.38
N ARG A 142 5.70 -7.20 11.69
CA ARG A 142 5.01 -8.43 12.10
C ARG A 142 4.62 -9.25 10.89
N TRP A 143 4.82 -10.56 10.97
CA TRP A 143 4.53 -11.52 9.93
C TRP A 143 3.20 -12.24 10.14
N PHE A 144 2.69 -12.84 9.08
CA PHE A 144 1.59 -13.81 9.10
C PHE A 144 1.74 -14.82 7.97
N LEU A 145 1.17 -16.02 8.17
CA LEU A 145 1.18 -17.07 7.16
C LEU A 145 0.20 -16.74 6.01
N LEU A 146 0.60 -17.09 4.80
CA LEU A 146 -0.26 -17.09 3.63
C LEU A 146 -0.93 -18.46 3.47
N SER A 147 -2.26 -18.48 3.44
CA SER A 147 -3.02 -19.67 3.08
C SER A 147 -2.94 -19.92 1.58
N PRO A 148 -2.99 -21.21 1.13
CA PRO A 148 -3.14 -21.53 -0.29
C PRO A 148 -4.36 -20.88 -0.97
N GLU A 149 -5.36 -20.47 -0.20
CA GLU A 149 -6.61 -19.89 -0.67
C GLU A 149 -6.59 -18.34 -0.63
N ASP A 150 -5.60 -17.74 0.05
CA ASP A 150 -5.49 -16.29 0.14
C ASP A 150 -5.20 -15.69 -1.25
N ASP A 151 -6.01 -14.72 -1.66
CA ASP A 151 -5.72 -13.83 -2.77
C ASP A 151 -5.15 -12.47 -2.28
N ALA A 152 -4.79 -11.60 -3.20
CA ALA A 152 -4.24 -10.29 -2.84
C ALA A 152 -5.24 -9.45 -2.02
N GLY A 153 -6.55 -9.60 -2.27
CA GLY A 153 -7.58 -8.90 -1.50
C GLY A 153 -7.57 -9.30 -0.03
N ALA A 154 -7.58 -10.61 0.25
CA ALA A 154 -7.52 -11.15 1.62
C ALA A 154 -6.21 -10.76 2.34
N VAL A 155 -5.09 -10.76 1.60
CA VAL A 155 -3.79 -10.33 2.15
C VAL A 155 -3.80 -8.85 2.49
N TYR A 156 -4.32 -7.98 1.62
CA TYR A 156 -4.43 -6.54 1.89
C TYR A 156 -5.34 -6.24 3.08
N GLU A 157 -6.47 -6.94 3.23
CA GLU A 157 -7.37 -6.79 4.37
C GLU A 157 -6.66 -7.10 5.68
N ARG A 158 -6.00 -8.27 5.76
CA ARG A 158 -5.20 -8.68 6.94
C ARG A 158 -4.04 -7.73 7.21
N ALA A 159 -3.38 -7.26 6.15
CA ALA A 159 -2.30 -6.27 6.27
C ALA A 159 -2.81 -4.92 6.81
N ALA A 160 -4.03 -4.49 6.44
CA ALA A 160 -4.61 -3.25 6.96
C ALA A 160 -4.93 -3.34 8.45
N GLU A 161 -5.47 -4.48 8.91
CA GLU A 161 -5.71 -4.74 10.34
C GLU A 161 -4.41 -4.69 11.14
N LEU A 162 -3.42 -5.45 10.68
CA LEU A 162 -2.11 -5.55 11.32
C LEU A 162 -1.36 -4.21 11.32
N ALA A 163 -1.49 -3.43 10.24
CA ALA A 163 -0.88 -2.10 10.14
C ALA A 163 -1.37 -1.15 11.23
N VAL A 164 -2.67 -1.16 11.52
CA VAL A 164 -3.26 -0.30 12.54
C VAL A 164 -2.84 -0.73 13.94
N GLU A 165 -2.77 -2.04 14.21
CA GLU A 165 -2.23 -2.55 15.49
C GLU A 165 -0.77 -2.10 15.70
N LEU A 166 0.08 -2.26 14.67
CA LEU A 166 1.48 -1.83 14.75
C LEU A 166 1.62 -0.30 14.88
N LEU A 167 0.76 0.47 14.24
CA LEU A 167 0.74 1.92 14.38
C LEU A 167 0.32 2.35 15.79
N ASP A 168 -0.65 1.69 16.43
CA ASP A 168 -1.01 1.94 17.83
C ASP A 168 0.19 1.73 18.78
N GLU A 169 1.03 0.72 18.49
CA GLU A 169 2.24 0.45 19.28
C GLU A 169 3.36 1.49 19.04
N VAL A 170 3.52 1.93 17.78
CA VAL A 170 4.63 2.78 17.33
C VAL A 170 4.39 4.26 17.58
N LEU A 171 3.17 4.75 17.33
CA LEU A 171 2.85 6.18 17.33
C LEU A 171 3.17 6.91 18.63
N PRO A 172 2.99 6.32 19.84
CA PRO A 172 3.30 7.02 21.09
C PRO A 172 4.79 7.34 21.27
N GLU A 173 5.68 6.41 20.91
CA GLU A 173 7.13 6.56 21.08
C GLU A 173 7.88 5.68 20.06
N PRO A 174 8.04 6.15 18.82
CA PRO A 174 8.68 5.37 17.76
C PRO A 174 10.18 5.17 18.00
N THR A 175 10.61 3.93 18.06
CA THR A 175 12.02 3.54 18.05
C THR A 175 12.36 2.90 16.71
N PHE A 176 13.60 3.08 16.23
CA PHE A 176 13.98 2.67 14.90
C PHE A 176 15.21 1.77 14.90
N ARG A 177 15.18 0.72 14.09
CA ARG A 177 16.32 -0.17 13.81
C ARG A 177 16.57 -0.24 12.30
N PRO A 178 17.81 -0.42 11.84
CA PRO A 178 18.09 -0.66 10.43
C PRO A 178 17.34 -1.87 9.89
N GLN A 179 17.07 -1.88 8.59
CA GLN A 179 16.64 -3.11 7.91
C GLN A 179 17.84 -4.08 7.84
N GLU A 180 17.60 -5.37 8.05
CA GLU A 180 18.61 -6.41 8.02
C GLU A 180 18.34 -7.37 6.85
N GLY A 181 19.39 -7.79 6.14
CA GLY A 181 19.32 -8.71 5.00
C GLY A 181 19.37 -8.01 3.64
N GLU A 182 19.40 -8.82 2.59
CA GLU A 182 19.47 -8.34 1.20
C GLU A 182 18.09 -7.88 0.70
N PRO A 183 18.00 -6.67 0.13
CA PRO A 183 16.73 -6.18 -0.38
C PRO A 183 16.29 -6.90 -1.66
N THR A 184 14.99 -7.18 -1.76
CA THR A 184 14.35 -7.56 -3.02
C THR A 184 13.31 -6.53 -3.40
N TYR A 185 12.93 -6.51 -4.70
CA TYR A 185 12.12 -5.43 -5.24
C TYR A 185 10.80 -5.92 -5.85
N ALA A 186 9.72 -5.23 -5.50
CA ALA A 186 8.37 -5.45 -5.98
C ALA A 186 8.01 -4.42 -7.06
N ALA A 187 8.43 -4.67 -8.30
CA ALA A 187 8.05 -3.86 -9.46
C ALA A 187 6.52 -3.87 -9.64
N LYS A 188 5.99 -2.79 -10.21
CA LYS A 188 4.58 -2.73 -10.63
C LYS A 188 4.19 -3.94 -11.46
N ILE A 189 2.91 -4.31 -11.37
CA ILE A 189 2.36 -5.36 -12.22
C ILE A 189 2.21 -4.85 -13.64
N GLU A 190 2.88 -5.50 -14.55
CA GLU A 190 2.88 -5.20 -15.98
C GLU A 190 1.89 -6.13 -16.73
N PRO A 191 1.48 -5.79 -17.97
CA PRO A 191 0.58 -6.65 -18.76
C PRO A 191 1.05 -8.09 -18.88
N VAL A 192 2.37 -8.34 -19.02
CA VAL A 192 2.96 -9.68 -19.12
C VAL A 192 2.77 -10.51 -17.83
N ASP A 193 2.76 -9.87 -16.68
CA ASP A 193 2.52 -10.55 -15.39
C ASP A 193 1.11 -11.14 -15.30
N ARG A 194 0.20 -10.73 -16.18
CA ARG A 194 -1.21 -11.15 -16.18
C ARG A 194 -1.49 -12.37 -17.05
N GLU A 195 -0.59 -12.73 -17.93
CA GLU A 195 -0.81 -13.81 -18.89
C GLU A 195 -0.62 -15.19 -18.24
N LEU A 196 -1.65 -16.02 -18.31
CA LEU A 196 -1.62 -17.40 -17.78
C LEU A 196 -0.93 -18.34 -18.75
N ASP A 197 -0.06 -19.19 -18.22
CA ASP A 197 0.48 -20.36 -18.92
C ASP A 197 -0.16 -21.62 -18.36
N LEU A 198 -1.15 -22.15 -19.08
CA LEU A 198 -1.88 -23.35 -18.63
C LEU A 198 -1.02 -24.62 -18.64
N ALA A 199 0.17 -24.61 -19.28
CA ALA A 199 1.15 -25.68 -19.15
C ALA A 199 1.86 -25.67 -17.79
N LYS A 200 1.71 -24.57 -17.02
CA LYS A 200 2.28 -24.37 -15.68
C LYS A 200 1.18 -24.04 -14.68
N PRO A 201 0.41 -25.04 -14.24
CA PRO A 201 -0.79 -24.81 -13.44
C PRO A 201 -0.51 -24.16 -12.08
N GLU A 202 0.59 -24.48 -11.43
CA GLU A 202 0.99 -23.92 -10.15
C GLU A 202 1.32 -22.43 -10.27
N GLU A 203 2.17 -22.05 -11.24
CA GLU A 203 2.49 -20.63 -11.51
C GLU A 203 1.21 -19.85 -11.92
N SER A 204 0.30 -20.48 -12.66
CA SER A 204 -0.97 -19.88 -13.04
C SER A 204 -1.89 -19.65 -11.84
N LEU A 205 -1.91 -20.58 -10.87
CA LEU A 205 -2.68 -20.42 -9.64
C LEU A 205 -2.12 -19.26 -8.80
N HIS A 206 -0.80 -19.18 -8.61
CA HIS A 206 -0.17 -18.05 -7.93
C HIS A 206 -0.53 -16.72 -8.60
N ARG A 207 -0.55 -16.69 -9.95
CA ARG A 207 -0.89 -15.49 -10.71
C ARG A 207 -2.35 -15.09 -10.54
N ILE A 208 -3.29 -16.04 -10.55
CA ILE A 208 -4.70 -15.77 -10.30
C ILE A 208 -4.87 -15.15 -8.90
N ARG A 209 -4.32 -15.78 -7.87
CA ARG A 209 -4.37 -15.29 -6.48
C ARG A 209 -3.75 -13.90 -6.33
N ALA A 210 -2.55 -13.69 -6.90
CA ALA A 210 -1.85 -12.41 -6.83
C ALA A 210 -2.60 -11.26 -7.49
N LEU A 211 -3.44 -11.55 -8.49
CA LEU A 211 -4.13 -10.52 -9.28
C LEU A 211 -5.61 -10.37 -8.92
N SER A 212 -6.14 -11.25 -8.07
CA SER A 212 -7.51 -11.16 -7.56
C SER A 212 -7.58 -10.26 -6.32
N PRO A 213 -8.67 -9.55 -6.13
CA PRO A 213 -9.80 -9.33 -7.03
C PRO A 213 -9.66 -8.07 -7.91
N HIS A 214 -8.50 -7.43 -7.98
CA HIS A 214 -8.40 -6.03 -8.47
C HIS A 214 -7.84 -5.89 -9.90
N ILE A 215 -7.02 -6.84 -10.36
CA ILE A 215 -6.28 -6.74 -11.63
C ILE A 215 -6.77 -7.76 -12.64
N GLY A 216 -6.93 -9.03 -12.22
CA GLY A 216 -7.37 -10.17 -13.00
C GLY A 216 -6.28 -10.76 -13.89
N ALA A 217 -6.12 -12.08 -13.84
CA ALA A 217 -5.25 -12.83 -14.72
C ALA A 217 -5.92 -13.04 -16.09
N ARG A 218 -5.13 -13.16 -17.15
CA ARG A 218 -5.62 -13.31 -18.52
C ARG A 218 -5.23 -14.68 -19.08
N GLY A 219 -6.15 -15.27 -19.79
CA GLY A 219 -5.92 -16.53 -20.47
C GLY A 219 -6.85 -16.71 -21.65
N GLU A 220 -6.76 -17.88 -22.27
CA GLU A 220 -7.65 -18.28 -23.36
C GLU A 220 -8.38 -19.56 -22.96
N LEU A 221 -9.70 -19.57 -23.13
CA LEU A 221 -10.52 -20.76 -22.94
C LEU A 221 -11.30 -21.05 -24.23
N ARG A 222 -11.02 -22.18 -24.85
CA ARG A 222 -11.66 -22.61 -26.11
C ARG A 222 -11.58 -21.55 -27.21
N GLY A 223 -10.40 -20.95 -27.42
CA GLY A 223 -10.17 -19.93 -28.43
C GLY A 223 -10.77 -18.54 -28.09
N ARG A 224 -11.17 -18.30 -26.86
CA ARG A 224 -11.74 -17.01 -26.42
C ARG A 224 -10.93 -16.43 -25.27
N PRO A 225 -10.57 -15.13 -25.34
CA PRO A 225 -9.90 -14.47 -24.23
C PRO A 225 -10.80 -14.38 -23.00
N VAL A 226 -10.25 -14.74 -21.83
CA VAL A 226 -10.94 -14.67 -20.54
C VAL A 226 -10.10 -13.90 -19.52
N THR A 227 -10.77 -13.27 -18.56
CA THR A 227 -10.12 -12.75 -17.34
C THR A 227 -10.60 -13.62 -16.17
N ILE A 228 -9.65 -14.08 -15.36
CA ILE A 228 -9.89 -14.94 -14.21
C ILE A 228 -9.54 -14.16 -12.95
N TRP A 229 -10.43 -14.28 -11.99
CA TRP A 229 -10.35 -13.66 -10.67
C TRP A 229 -10.24 -14.70 -9.58
#